data_7e262f402aae7bfbed2218e391d79ad1
#
_entry.id   7e262f402aae7bfbed2218e391d79ad1
#
_cell.length_a   1.000
_cell.length_b   1.000
_cell.length_c   1.000
_cell.angle_alpha   90.00
_cell.angle_beta   90.00
_cell.angle_gamma   90.00
#
_symmetry.space_group_name_H-M   'P 1'
#
loop_
_entity.id
_entity.type
_entity.pdbx_description
1 polymer ?
#
loop_
_entity_poly.entity_id
_entity_poly.type
_entity_poly.pdbx_seq_one_letter_code
_entity_poly.pdbx_strand_id
1 'polypeptide(L)'
;MYDVKSITSERSNDCGATALKMLLEYYDIKVDLNQLVEECNTQIFGCTGRDIMRVSALHGLPLKAYQCKGEDTVDDVIYADRPGILWWKYRHFVICCGIDDTGRVVICDPDKGRYRLSRSLVASFFSNVVMFNGEPKDFDKKDIKVIDVDFPWE
;
A
#
# COMPACT_ATOMS: atom_id res chain seq x y z
N MET A 1 7.66 4.45 13.36
CA MET A 1 7.03 3.27 12.74
C MET A 1 5.56 3.21 13.13
N TYR A 2 4.70 2.86 12.20
CA TYR A 2 3.27 2.74 12.44
C TYR A 2 2.91 1.31 12.82
N ASP A 3 2.06 1.15 13.82
CA ASP A 3 1.68 -0.16 14.37
C ASP A 3 0.57 -0.81 13.51
N VAL A 4 0.94 -1.21 12.31
CA VAL A 4 0.06 -1.98 11.43
C VAL A 4 0.19 -3.44 11.80
N LYS A 5 -0.95 -4.08 12.10
CA LYS A 5 -0.95 -5.51 12.42
C LYS A 5 -0.86 -6.33 11.14
N SER A 6 0.14 -7.21 11.10
CA SER A 6 0.39 -8.04 9.93
C SER A 6 -0.72 -9.08 9.74
N ILE A 7 -1.23 -9.16 8.52
CA ILE A 7 -2.20 -10.17 8.09
C ILE A 7 -1.63 -10.84 6.86
N THR A 8 -1.66 -12.17 6.81
CA THR A 8 -1.20 -12.92 5.64
C THR A 8 -2.38 -13.37 4.80
N SER A 9 -2.16 -13.41 3.49
CA SER A 9 -3.15 -13.88 2.53
C SER A 9 -3.49 -15.34 2.74
N GLU A 10 -4.75 -15.68 2.53
CA GLU A 10 -5.20 -17.08 2.56
C GLU A 10 -4.99 -17.76 1.20
N ARG A 11 -4.92 -16.95 0.12
CA ARG A 11 -4.77 -17.43 -1.26
C ARG A 11 -3.69 -16.63 -1.97
N SER A 12 -3.15 -17.18 -3.06
CA SER A 12 -2.05 -16.54 -3.80
C SER A 12 -2.45 -15.24 -4.51
N ASN A 13 -3.74 -15.00 -4.72
CA ASN A 13 -4.24 -13.81 -5.44
C ASN A 13 -4.91 -12.78 -4.53
N ASP A 14 -4.80 -12.92 -3.22
CA ASP A 14 -5.49 -12.06 -2.25
C ASP A 14 -4.65 -10.87 -1.75
N CYS A 15 -3.46 -10.63 -2.30
CA CYS A 15 -2.54 -9.64 -1.76
C CYS A 15 -3.14 -8.23 -1.68
N GLY A 16 -3.85 -7.79 -2.71
CA GLY A 16 -4.48 -6.47 -2.73
C GLY A 16 -5.54 -6.33 -1.64
N ALA A 17 -6.46 -7.29 -1.55
CA ALA A 17 -7.50 -7.28 -0.53
C ALA A 17 -6.92 -7.38 0.89
N THR A 18 -5.88 -8.21 1.06
CA THR A 18 -5.21 -8.38 2.36
C THR A 18 -4.47 -7.12 2.77
N ALA A 19 -3.76 -6.47 1.84
CA ALA A 19 -3.10 -5.18 2.11
C ALA A 19 -4.14 -4.13 2.52
N LEU A 20 -5.26 -4.07 1.81
CA LEU A 20 -6.35 -3.15 2.15
C LEU A 20 -6.90 -3.45 3.55
N LYS A 21 -7.11 -4.72 3.89
CA LYS A 21 -7.58 -5.12 5.22
C LYS A 21 -6.62 -4.62 6.31
N MET A 22 -5.33 -4.79 6.12
CA MET A 22 -4.33 -4.30 7.08
C MET A 22 -4.43 -2.78 7.28
N LEU A 23 -4.58 -2.03 6.21
CA LEU A 23 -4.70 -0.58 6.28
C LEU A 23 -6.01 -0.16 6.94
N LEU A 24 -7.13 -0.77 6.57
CA LEU A 24 -8.43 -0.50 7.18
C LEU A 24 -8.39 -0.75 8.69
N GLU A 25 -7.83 -1.86 9.14
CA GLU A 25 -7.74 -2.18 10.57
C GLU A 25 -6.84 -1.21 11.33
N TYR A 26 -5.81 -0.68 10.68
CA TYR A 26 -4.98 0.38 11.28
C TYR A 26 -5.83 1.61 11.65
N TYR A 27 -6.86 1.90 10.86
CA TYR A 27 -7.82 2.99 11.10
C TYR A 27 -9.10 2.52 11.80
N ASP A 28 -9.04 1.37 12.48
CA ASP A 28 -10.15 0.81 13.27
C ASP A 28 -11.38 0.43 12.44
N ILE A 29 -11.20 0.12 11.17
CA ILE A 29 -12.27 -0.37 10.30
C ILE A 29 -12.07 -1.85 10.07
N LYS A 30 -12.97 -2.67 10.62
CA LYS A 30 -12.88 -4.13 10.52
C LYS A 30 -13.84 -4.64 9.45
N VAL A 31 -13.28 -5.31 8.45
CA VAL A 31 -14.04 -5.94 7.38
C VAL A 31 -13.49 -7.34 7.17
N ASP A 32 -14.35 -8.30 6.96
CA ASP A 32 -13.94 -9.68 6.69
C ASP A 32 -13.13 -9.78 5.40
N LEU A 33 -12.05 -10.56 5.41
CA LEU A 33 -11.18 -10.69 4.24
C LEU A 33 -11.92 -11.23 3.02
N ASN A 34 -12.78 -12.23 3.20
CA ASN A 34 -13.54 -12.80 2.08
C ASN A 34 -14.45 -11.76 1.44
N GLN A 35 -15.03 -10.87 2.25
CA GLN A 35 -15.84 -9.76 1.74
C GLN A 35 -14.99 -8.79 0.91
N LEU A 36 -13.80 -8.45 1.38
CA LEU A 36 -12.89 -7.55 0.64
C LEU A 36 -12.42 -8.19 -0.66
N VAL A 37 -12.10 -9.48 -0.65
CA VAL A 37 -11.71 -10.22 -1.85
C VAL A 37 -12.80 -10.12 -2.92
N GLU A 38 -14.04 -10.31 -2.52
CA GLU A 38 -15.19 -10.23 -3.44
C GLU A 38 -15.41 -8.79 -3.91
N GLU A 39 -15.44 -7.83 -3.00
CA GLU A 39 -15.67 -6.41 -3.33
C GLU A 39 -14.58 -5.85 -4.24
N CYS A 40 -13.35 -6.28 -4.08
CA CYS A 40 -12.22 -5.86 -4.93
C CYS A 40 -12.22 -6.53 -6.31
N ASN A 41 -13.22 -7.32 -6.65
CA ASN A 41 -13.27 -8.04 -7.92
C ASN A 41 -12.02 -8.89 -8.18
N THR A 42 -11.54 -9.58 -7.13
CA THR A 42 -10.30 -10.33 -7.20
C THR A 42 -10.37 -11.44 -8.23
N GLN A 43 -9.46 -11.40 -9.18
CA GLN A 43 -9.34 -12.38 -10.27
C GLN A 43 -8.16 -13.32 -9.99
N ILE A 44 -7.87 -14.24 -10.90
CA ILE A 44 -6.75 -15.17 -10.79
C ILE A 44 -5.42 -14.39 -10.58
N PHE A 45 -5.28 -13.25 -11.26
CA PHE A 45 -4.10 -12.39 -11.19
C PHE A 45 -4.18 -11.31 -10.08
N GLY A 46 -5.21 -11.37 -9.24
CA GLY A 46 -5.41 -10.39 -8.17
C GLY A 46 -6.41 -9.29 -8.52
N CYS A 47 -6.30 -8.15 -7.86
CA CYS A 47 -7.12 -6.97 -8.14
C CYS A 47 -6.22 -5.78 -8.50
N THR A 48 -6.84 -4.70 -8.98
CA THR A 48 -6.12 -3.48 -9.35
C THR A 48 -6.08 -2.47 -8.21
N GLY A 49 -5.18 -1.50 -8.28
CA GLY A 49 -5.19 -0.38 -7.34
C GLY A 49 -6.49 0.43 -7.40
N ARG A 50 -7.11 0.52 -8.57
CA ARG A 50 -8.43 1.14 -8.72
C ARG A 50 -9.47 0.44 -7.84
N ASP A 51 -9.49 -0.90 -7.86
CA ASP A 51 -10.40 -1.68 -7.03
C ASP A 51 -10.15 -1.42 -5.54
N ILE A 52 -8.88 -1.37 -5.13
CA ILE A 52 -8.50 -1.09 -3.75
C ILE A 52 -9.03 0.29 -3.33
N MET A 53 -8.83 1.31 -4.16
CA MET A 53 -9.29 2.67 -3.86
C MET A 53 -10.82 2.74 -3.76
N ARG A 54 -11.51 2.09 -4.70
CA ARG A 54 -12.97 2.06 -4.72
C ARG A 54 -13.54 1.38 -3.47
N VAL A 55 -13.00 0.24 -3.12
CA VAL A 55 -13.48 -0.53 -1.96
C VAL A 55 -13.13 0.17 -0.65
N SER A 56 -11.96 0.78 -0.56
CA SER A 56 -11.56 1.55 0.63
C SER A 56 -12.54 2.72 0.86
N ALA A 57 -12.88 3.45 -0.19
CA ALA A 57 -13.86 4.53 -0.10
C ALA A 57 -15.24 4.02 0.33
N LEU A 58 -15.65 2.85 -0.18
CA LEU A 58 -16.91 2.20 0.20
C LEU A 58 -16.97 1.96 1.72
N HIS A 59 -15.84 1.65 2.33
CA HIS A 59 -15.75 1.40 3.78
C HIS A 59 -15.38 2.64 4.59
N GLY A 60 -15.44 3.82 4.00
CA GLY A 60 -15.25 5.08 4.72
C GLY A 60 -13.79 5.56 4.83
N LEU A 61 -12.86 4.93 4.12
CA LEU A 61 -11.46 5.33 4.11
C LEU A 61 -11.05 5.76 2.71
N PRO A 62 -11.25 7.03 2.34
CA PRO A 62 -10.86 7.51 1.01
C PRO A 62 -9.34 7.51 0.85
N LEU A 63 -8.84 6.78 -0.15
CA LEU A 63 -7.43 6.73 -0.45
C LEU A 63 -7.08 7.75 -1.53
N LYS A 64 -5.88 8.30 -1.43
CA LYS A 64 -5.29 9.15 -2.46
C LYS A 64 -4.04 8.43 -2.98
N ALA A 65 -3.96 8.25 -4.30
CA ALA A 65 -2.86 7.54 -4.94
C ALA A 65 -1.91 8.52 -5.61
N TYR A 66 -0.63 8.18 -5.58
CA TYR A 66 0.43 9.02 -6.13
C TYR A 66 1.38 8.19 -6.98
N GLN A 67 1.78 8.78 -8.10
CA GLN A 67 2.90 8.29 -8.89
C GLN A 67 4.15 9.05 -8.47
N CYS A 68 5.17 8.34 -8.05
CA CYS A 68 6.42 8.88 -7.54
C CYS A 68 7.52 8.61 -8.56
N LYS A 69 8.10 9.66 -9.15
CA LYS A 69 9.15 9.54 -10.16
C LYS A 69 10.50 9.90 -9.56
N GLY A 70 11.48 9.07 -9.81
CA GLY A 70 12.83 9.31 -9.33
C GLY A 70 13.12 8.66 -7.98
N GLU A 71 14.37 8.33 -7.77
CA GLU A 71 14.80 7.59 -6.58
C GLU A 71 14.61 8.38 -5.28
N ASP A 72 14.71 9.72 -5.35
CA ASP A 72 14.55 10.57 -4.18
C ASP A 72 13.15 10.49 -3.57
N THR A 73 12.14 10.17 -4.39
CA THR A 73 10.76 10.05 -3.90
C THR A 73 10.56 8.84 -2.96
N VAL A 74 11.47 7.87 -2.99
CA VAL A 74 11.43 6.74 -2.05
C VAL A 74 11.53 7.23 -0.62
N ASP A 75 12.37 8.22 -0.34
CA ASP A 75 12.49 8.80 1.00
C ASP A 75 11.19 9.45 1.43
N ASP A 76 10.51 10.16 0.53
CA ASP A 76 9.21 10.76 0.84
C ASP A 76 8.18 9.70 1.26
N VAL A 77 8.20 8.55 0.60
CA VAL A 77 7.27 7.45 0.89
C VAL A 77 7.59 6.80 2.23
N ILE A 78 8.86 6.46 2.49
CA ILE A 78 9.24 5.75 3.72
C ILE A 78 9.21 6.65 4.95
N TYR A 79 9.37 7.97 4.80
CA TYR A 79 9.26 8.95 5.88
C TYR A 79 7.88 9.61 5.96
N ALA A 80 6.91 9.17 5.18
CA ALA A 80 5.56 9.73 5.22
C ALA A 80 4.97 9.64 6.64
N ASP A 81 4.08 10.57 6.97
CA ASP A 81 3.49 10.68 8.32
C ASP A 81 2.36 9.65 8.58
N ARG A 82 2.20 8.67 7.71
CA ARG A 82 1.19 7.61 7.84
C ARG A 82 1.58 6.39 7.02
N PRO A 83 1.04 5.20 7.34
CA PRO A 83 1.31 4.01 6.52
C PRO A 83 0.65 4.13 5.16
N GLY A 84 1.26 3.50 4.16
CA GLY A 84 0.75 3.50 2.80
C GLY A 84 0.80 2.12 2.17
N ILE A 85 -0.07 1.90 1.17
CA ILE A 85 -0.03 0.71 0.34
C ILE A 85 0.91 0.98 -0.83
N LEU A 86 1.97 0.20 -0.93
CA LEU A 86 2.93 0.30 -2.04
C LEU A 86 2.59 -0.69 -3.13
N TRP A 87 2.66 -0.24 -4.39
CA TRP A 87 2.68 -1.14 -5.52
C TRP A 87 4.11 -1.64 -5.69
N TRP A 88 4.26 -2.94 -5.57
CA TRP A 88 5.52 -3.66 -5.50
C TRP A 88 5.72 -4.41 -6.82
N LYS A 89 6.94 -4.75 -7.17
CA LYS A 89 7.21 -5.56 -8.36
C LYS A 89 6.38 -6.85 -8.36
N TYR A 90 6.10 -7.36 -9.56
CA TYR A 90 5.30 -8.56 -9.80
C TYR A 90 3.83 -8.40 -9.40
N ARG A 91 3.28 -7.17 -9.59
CA ARG A 91 1.86 -6.85 -9.32
C ARG A 91 1.45 -7.15 -7.87
N HIS A 92 2.36 -6.94 -6.95
CA HIS A 92 2.15 -7.22 -5.54
C HIS A 92 1.89 -5.93 -4.77
N PHE A 93 1.06 -6.02 -3.73
CA PHE A 93 0.79 -4.89 -2.84
C PHE A 93 1.29 -5.21 -1.44
N VAL A 94 2.00 -4.27 -0.83
CA VAL A 94 2.49 -4.38 0.54
C VAL A 94 2.19 -3.09 1.31
N ILE A 95 2.28 -3.13 2.64
CA ILE A 95 2.14 -1.94 3.48
C ILE A 95 3.52 -1.46 3.91
N CYS A 96 3.81 -0.18 3.67
CA CYS A 96 4.96 0.49 4.25
C CYS A 96 4.57 1.06 5.61
N CYS A 97 5.20 0.55 6.67
CA CYS A 97 4.91 0.94 8.05
C CYS A 97 5.91 1.97 8.60
N GLY A 98 6.73 2.55 7.74
CA GLY A 98 7.74 3.52 8.16
C GLY A 98 9.06 2.87 8.56
N ILE A 99 9.84 3.59 9.34
CA ILE A 99 11.21 3.21 9.70
C ILE A 99 11.29 2.86 11.18
N ASP A 100 12.04 1.78 11.50
CA ASP A 100 12.28 1.38 12.88
C ASP A 100 13.50 2.10 13.48
N ASP A 101 13.83 1.76 14.73
CA ASP A 101 14.95 2.38 15.47
C ASP A 101 16.31 2.10 14.85
N THR A 102 16.41 1.08 13.98
CA THR A 102 17.68 0.73 13.31
C THR A 102 17.85 1.42 11.96
N GLY A 103 16.85 2.20 11.52
CA GLY A 103 16.85 2.85 10.22
C GLY A 103 16.39 1.96 9.07
N ARG A 104 15.83 0.80 9.38
CA ARG A 104 15.27 -0.10 8.36
C ARG A 104 13.79 0.17 8.14
N VAL A 105 13.34 -0.06 6.93
CA VAL A 105 11.94 0.10 6.55
C VAL A 105 11.16 -1.15 6.95
N VAL A 106 10.07 -0.96 7.68
CA VAL A 106 9.18 -2.05 8.10
C VAL A 106 8.10 -2.25 7.04
N ILE A 107 8.00 -3.47 6.53
CA ILE A 107 7.02 -3.85 5.52
C ILE A 107 6.09 -4.92 6.11
N CYS A 108 4.79 -4.75 5.90
CA CYS A 108 3.80 -5.80 6.14
C CYS A 108 3.37 -6.34 4.78
N ASP A 109 3.75 -7.57 4.51
CA ASP A 109 3.57 -8.23 3.22
C ASP A 109 2.50 -9.30 3.34
N PRO A 110 1.43 -9.27 2.52
CA PRO A 110 0.40 -10.30 2.56
C PRO A 110 0.91 -11.72 2.36
N ASP A 111 2.01 -11.90 1.62
CA ASP A 111 2.56 -13.22 1.36
C ASP A 111 3.55 -13.69 2.42
N LYS A 112 4.33 -12.77 2.98
CA LYS A 112 5.49 -13.12 3.80
C LYS A 112 5.41 -12.63 5.25
N GLY A 113 4.37 -11.87 5.59
CA GLY A 113 4.26 -11.27 6.92
C GLY A 113 5.13 -10.03 7.06
N ARG A 114 5.48 -9.70 8.28
CA ARG A 114 6.27 -8.49 8.57
C ARG A 114 7.76 -8.78 8.44
N TYR A 115 8.45 -7.88 7.72
CA TYR A 115 9.92 -7.94 7.62
C TYR A 115 10.50 -6.53 7.52
N ARG A 116 11.82 -6.45 7.57
CA ARG A 116 12.56 -5.19 7.49
C ARG A 116 13.47 -5.21 6.29
N LEU A 117 13.51 -4.08 5.58
CA LEU A 117 14.36 -3.92 4.40
C LEU A 117 15.19 -2.65 4.52
N SER A 118 16.37 -2.65 3.89
CA SER A 118 17.11 -1.43 3.67
C SER A 118 16.37 -0.53 2.70
N ARG A 119 16.66 0.78 2.74
CA ARG A 119 16.11 1.74 1.79
C ARG A 119 16.36 1.32 0.34
N SER A 120 17.56 0.85 0.03
CA SER A 120 17.91 0.46 -1.34
C SER A 120 17.11 -0.74 -1.84
N LEU A 121 16.78 -1.69 -0.96
CA LEU A 121 15.90 -2.81 -1.32
C LEU A 121 14.46 -2.33 -1.57
N VAL A 122 13.96 -1.42 -0.74
CA VAL A 122 12.63 -0.82 -0.99
C VAL A 122 12.64 -0.13 -2.35
N ALA A 123 13.65 0.66 -2.66
CA ALA A 123 13.76 1.35 -3.94
C ALA A 123 13.76 0.37 -5.12
N SER A 124 14.39 -0.79 -4.97
CA SER A 124 14.45 -1.79 -6.04
C SER A 124 13.14 -2.52 -6.28
N PHE A 125 12.28 -2.67 -5.25
CA PHE A 125 10.99 -3.36 -5.37
C PHE A 125 9.82 -2.42 -5.64
N PHE A 126 9.93 -1.15 -5.27
CA PHE A 126 8.84 -0.18 -5.41
C PHE A 126 8.53 0.13 -6.87
N SER A 127 7.28 -0.02 -7.28
CA SER A 127 6.83 0.23 -8.67
C SER A 127 6.24 1.64 -8.85
N ASN A 128 6.71 2.60 -8.07
CA ASN A 128 6.45 4.04 -8.22
C ASN A 128 5.01 4.48 -7.93
N VAL A 129 4.18 3.64 -7.34
CA VAL A 129 2.81 4.00 -6.95
C VAL A 129 2.57 3.68 -5.50
N VAL A 130 2.00 4.64 -4.78
CA VAL A 130 1.64 4.49 -3.36
C VAL A 130 0.26 5.07 -3.11
N MET A 131 -0.49 4.45 -2.20
CA MET A 131 -1.81 4.92 -1.78
C MET A 131 -1.80 5.20 -0.27
N PHE A 132 -2.32 6.38 0.10
CA PHE A 132 -2.45 6.79 1.51
C PHE A 132 -3.88 7.20 1.83
N ASN A 133 -4.24 7.15 3.09
CA ASN A 133 -5.46 7.79 3.58
C ASN A 133 -5.26 9.31 3.58
N GLY A 134 -5.67 9.96 2.48
CA GLY A 134 -5.45 11.39 2.29
C GLY A 134 -4.01 11.73 1.93
N GLU A 135 -3.71 13.01 1.88
CA GLU A 135 -2.38 13.50 1.51
C GLU A 135 -1.44 13.54 2.72
N PRO A 136 -0.31 12.82 2.67
CA PRO A 136 0.70 12.94 3.72
C PRO A 136 1.29 14.34 3.77
N LYS A 137 1.76 14.74 4.96
CA LYS A 137 2.42 16.02 5.16
C LYS A 137 3.66 16.11 4.26
N ASP A 138 3.86 17.28 3.64
CA ASP A 138 5.01 17.58 2.76
C ASP A 138 5.13 16.68 1.53
N PHE A 139 4.00 16.12 1.08
CA PHE A 139 3.97 15.21 -0.07
C PHE A 139 3.71 15.92 -1.40
N ASP A 140 3.49 17.23 -1.41
CA ASP A 140 3.29 18.03 -2.62
C ASP A 140 4.66 18.42 -3.19
N LYS A 141 5.20 17.59 -4.07
CA LYS A 141 6.52 17.77 -4.67
C LYS A 141 6.47 17.58 -6.18
N LYS A 142 7.47 18.14 -6.88
CA LYS A 142 7.56 18.12 -8.33
C LYS A 142 7.47 16.72 -8.94
N ASP A 143 8.12 15.75 -8.32
CA ASP A 143 8.21 14.38 -8.86
C ASP A 143 7.13 13.43 -8.29
N ILE A 144 6.18 13.97 -7.55
CA ILE A 144 5.07 13.22 -6.98
C ILE A 144 3.77 13.77 -7.55
N LYS A 145 3.02 12.94 -8.27
CA LYS A 145 1.77 13.33 -8.92
C LYS A 145 0.61 12.49 -8.45
N VAL A 146 -0.53 13.16 -8.20
CA VAL A 146 -1.78 12.47 -7.88
C VAL A 146 -2.22 11.66 -9.10
N ILE A 147 -2.65 10.43 -8.85
CA ILE A 147 -3.20 9.52 -9.85
C ILE A 147 -4.70 9.45 -9.67
N ASP A 148 -5.45 9.55 -10.77
CA ASP A 148 -6.90 9.35 -10.73
C ASP A 148 -7.28 7.90 -11.09
N VAL A 149 -8.59 7.65 -11.16
CA VAL A 149 -9.13 6.31 -11.43
C VAL A 149 -8.78 5.78 -12.82
N ASP A 150 -8.41 6.65 -13.75
CA ASP A 150 -8.10 6.26 -15.13
C ASP A 150 -6.64 5.85 -15.33
N PHE A 151 -5.84 5.89 -14.26
CA PHE A 151 -4.45 5.44 -14.32
C PHE A 151 -4.37 3.97 -14.74
N PRO A 152 -3.46 3.60 -15.66
CA PRO A 152 -3.30 2.21 -16.08
C PRO A 152 -2.58 1.40 -15.00
N TRP A 153 -3.35 0.68 -14.20
CA TRP A 153 -2.86 -0.13 -13.07
C TRP A 153 -2.29 -1.48 -13.52
N GLU A 154 -1.59 -1.53 -14.61
CA GLU A 154 -1.05 -2.78 -15.13
C GLU A 154 0.48 -2.86 -15.08
#